data_34add625a5dda784a2c65828194360f6
#
_entry.id   34add625a5dda784a2c65828194360f6
#
_cell.length_a   1.000
_cell.length_b   1.000
_cell.length_c   1.000
_cell.angle_alpha   90.00
_cell.angle_beta   90.00
_cell.angle_gamma   90.00
#
_symmetry.space_group_name_H-M   'P 1'
#
loop_
_entity.id
_entity.type
_entity.pdbx_description
1 polymer ?
#
loop_
_entity_poly.entity_id
_entity_poly.type
_entity_poly.pdbx_seq_one_letter_code
_entity_poly.pdbx_strand_id
1 'polypeptide(L)'
;MTENAILQPSDQPLTIALLVLPQASILEVASALDPLRNANRQLGHEAYRWRVVSPEGAPVPLTCGIELPSSGPLAHATGADALIVIAGYRLAEVATRPLIRDLRRIAPRFALVGGVDAAPWVLARAGLLDGYRATVHWEDLEDLAASHPEVDVVPDRFVIDRNRVTISGAAPAADFMLHMIRARHGAALARQVAASFLTRARPG
;
A
#
# COMPACT_ATOMS: atom_id res chain seq x y z
N MET A 1 -12.12 -4.93 19.37
CA MET A 1 -11.39 -4.50 18.15
C MET A 1 -11.83 -5.45 17.04
N THR A 2 -12.60 -5.00 16.08
CA THR A 2 -13.02 -5.82 14.93
C THR A 2 -11.79 -6.01 14.05
N GLU A 3 -11.22 -7.21 14.02
CA GLU A 3 -10.12 -7.55 13.13
C GLU A 3 -10.54 -7.34 11.68
N ASN A 4 -9.66 -6.74 10.88
CA ASN A 4 -9.95 -6.44 9.48
C ASN A 4 -10.15 -7.75 8.68
N ALA A 5 -11.30 -7.90 8.01
CA ALA A 5 -11.66 -9.11 7.27
C ALA A 5 -10.61 -9.54 6.23
N ILE A 6 -9.84 -8.58 5.68
CA ILE A 6 -8.75 -8.85 4.73
C ILE A 6 -7.60 -9.63 5.37
N LEU A 7 -7.39 -9.47 6.67
CA LEU A 7 -6.33 -10.13 7.45
C LEU A 7 -6.81 -11.40 8.15
N GLN A 8 -7.93 -11.96 7.73
CA GLN A 8 -8.44 -13.24 8.24
C GLN A 8 -8.15 -14.37 7.27
N PRO A 9 -8.01 -15.61 7.73
CA PRO A 9 -7.90 -16.78 6.86
C PRO A 9 -9.05 -16.84 5.85
N SER A 10 -8.71 -17.00 4.57
CA SER A 10 -9.70 -17.05 3.50
C SER A 10 -9.11 -17.66 2.24
N ASP A 11 -9.87 -18.55 1.60
CA ASP A 11 -9.55 -19.13 0.30
C ASP A 11 -10.08 -18.27 -0.87
N GLN A 12 -10.85 -17.22 -0.57
CA GLN A 12 -11.34 -16.31 -1.61
C GLN A 12 -10.21 -15.41 -2.09
N PRO A 13 -10.07 -15.21 -3.42
CA PRO A 13 -9.10 -14.29 -3.97
C PRO A 13 -9.28 -12.87 -3.42
N LEU A 14 -8.18 -12.23 -3.04
CA LEU A 14 -8.15 -10.84 -2.60
C LEU A 14 -7.72 -9.95 -3.75
N THR A 15 -8.54 -8.96 -4.10
CA THR A 15 -8.22 -7.99 -5.13
C THR A 15 -7.73 -6.68 -4.52
N ILE A 16 -6.54 -6.24 -4.92
CA ILE A 16 -5.90 -5.01 -4.44
C ILE A 16 -5.75 -4.03 -5.60
N ALA A 17 -6.28 -2.83 -5.43
CA ALA A 17 -5.97 -1.71 -6.31
C ALA A 17 -4.78 -0.92 -5.75
N LEU A 18 -3.75 -0.73 -6.57
CA LEU A 18 -2.62 0.14 -6.25
C LEU A 18 -2.79 1.45 -7.01
N LEU A 19 -3.07 2.51 -6.29
CA LEU A 19 -3.01 3.86 -6.84
C LEU A 19 -1.57 4.35 -6.74
N VAL A 20 -0.86 4.37 -7.87
CA VAL A 20 0.51 4.84 -7.92
C VAL A 20 0.52 6.29 -8.39
N LEU A 21 1.11 7.17 -7.57
CA LEU A 21 1.26 8.58 -7.92
C LEU A 21 2.59 8.82 -8.68
N PRO A 22 2.66 9.83 -9.54
CA PRO A 22 3.92 10.25 -10.15
C PRO A 22 5.01 10.47 -9.10
N GLN A 23 6.26 10.17 -9.45
CA GLN A 23 7.43 10.25 -8.56
C GLN A 23 7.41 9.27 -7.37
N ALA A 24 6.64 8.20 -7.44
CA ALA A 24 6.80 7.04 -6.58
C ALA A 24 8.08 6.25 -6.92
N SER A 25 8.61 5.51 -5.95
CA SER A 25 9.75 4.63 -6.19
C SER A 25 9.31 3.30 -6.81
N ILE A 26 10.07 2.81 -7.79
CA ILE A 26 9.86 1.45 -8.35
C ILE A 26 9.95 0.37 -7.27
N LEU A 27 10.81 0.57 -6.26
CA LEU A 27 10.99 -0.39 -5.18
C LEU A 27 9.74 -0.52 -4.31
N GLU A 28 9.02 0.58 -4.07
CA GLU A 28 7.74 0.55 -3.32
C GLU A 28 6.67 -0.26 -4.07
N VAL A 29 6.56 -0.02 -5.38
CA VAL A 29 5.62 -0.78 -6.24
C VAL A 29 5.97 -2.26 -6.26
N ALA A 30 7.25 -2.59 -6.46
CA ALA A 30 7.73 -3.97 -6.46
C ALA A 30 7.52 -4.65 -5.10
N SER A 31 7.82 -3.96 -4.00
CA SER A 31 7.63 -4.47 -2.63
C SER A 31 6.16 -4.72 -2.29
N ALA A 32 5.24 -4.00 -2.89
CA ALA A 32 3.81 -4.23 -2.73
C ALA A 32 3.29 -5.39 -3.62
N LEU A 33 3.87 -5.63 -4.79
CA LEU A 33 3.34 -6.59 -5.77
C LEU A 33 4.05 -7.95 -5.76
N ASP A 34 5.37 -7.98 -5.70
CA ASP A 34 6.13 -9.21 -5.85
C ASP A 34 5.85 -10.26 -4.76
N PRO A 35 5.61 -9.92 -3.49
CA PRO A 35 5.19 -10.91 -2.50
C PRO A 35 3.87 -11.60 -2.89
N LEU A 36 2.89 -10.86 -3.42
CA LEU A 36 1.60 -11.38 -3.84
C LEU A 36 1.73 -12.31 -5.05
N ARG A 37 2.49 -11.88 -6.07
CA ARG A 37 2.81 -12.68 -7.23
C ARG A 37 3.49 -14.00 -6.84
N ASN A 38 4.43 -13.94 -5.90
CA ASN A 38 5.14 -15.12 -5.43
C ASN A 38 4.22 -16.04 -4.61
N ALA A 39 3.34 -15.48 -3.77
CA ALA A 39 2.33 -16.27 -3.05
C ALA A 39 1.44 -17.05 -4.02
N ASN A 40 0.92 -16.42 -5.08
CA ASN A 40 0.16 -17.10 -6.12
C ASN A 40 0.95 -18.25 -6.75
N ARG A 41 2.24 -18.02 -7.05
CA ARG A 41 3.11 -19.06 -7.61
C ARG A 41 3.28 -20.25 -6.67
N GLN A 42 3.48 -19.99 -5.38
CA GLN A 42 3.68 -21.04 -4.38
C GLN A 42 2.39 -21.83 -4.11
N LEU A 43 1.24 -21.16 -4.17
CA LEU A 43 -0.07 -21.78 -3.99
C LEU A 43 -0.53 -22.56 -5.23
N GLY A 44 0.01 -22.26 -6.41
CA GLY A 44 -0.43 -22.86 -7.67
C GLY A 44 -1.79 -22.34 -8.18
N HIS A 45 -2.34 -21.29 -7.57
CA HIS A 45 -3.58 -20.64 -7.99
C HIS A 45 -3.56 -19.14 -7.67
N GLU A 46 -4.54 -18.40 -8.21
CA GLU A 46 -4.64 -16.95 -8.06
C GLU A 46 -5.38 -16.60 -6.76
N ALA A 47 -4.65 -16.56 -5.63
CA ALA A 47 -5.16 -16.10 -4.34
C ALA A 47 -5.16 -14.57 -4.20
N TYR A 48 -4.35 -13.89 -4.98
CA TYR A 48 -4.22 -12.43 -5.01
C TYR A 48 -4.33 -11.92 -6.42
N ARG A 49 -5.15 -10.89 -6.60
CA ARG A 49 -5.31 -10.12 -7.83
C ARG A 49 -4.92 -8.69 -7.58
N TRP A 50 -4.38 -8.03 -8.57
CA TRP A 50 -4.06 -6.61 -8.46
C TRP A 50 -4.32 -5.87 -9.75
N ARG A 51 -4.50 -4.56 -9.61
CA ARG A 51 -4.52 -3.62 -10.71
C ARG A 51 -3.78 -2.36 -10.31
N VAL A 52 -2.94 -1.87 -11.19
CA VAL A 52 -2.28 -0.58 -11.04
C VAL A 52 -3.17 0.48 -11.66
N VAL A 53 -3.54 1.49 -10.90
CA VAL A 53 -4.28 2.65 -11.38
C VAL A 53 -3.48 3.91 -11.12
N SER A 54 -3.72 4.95 -11.89
CA SER A 54 -3.15 6.27 -11.70
C SER A 54 -4.26 7.32 -11.52
N PRO A 55 -3.96 8.54 -11.09
CA PRO A 55 -5.02 9.54 -10.86
C PRO A 55 -5.97 9.70 -12.05
N GLU A 56 -5.43 9.81 -13.26
CA GLU A 56 -6.19 10.10 -14.49
C GLU A 56 -6.13 8.95 -15.52
N GLY A 57 -5.42 7.88 -15.23
CA GLY A 57 -5.30 6.70 -16.11
C GLY A 57 -4.08 6.70 -17.02
N ALA A 58 -3.30 7.77 -17.04
CA ALA A 58 -2.05 7.83 -17.80
C ALA A 58 -0.96 6.94 -17.18
N PRO A 59 0.05 6.49 -17.95
CA PRO A 59 1.24 5.87 -17.38
C PRO A 59 1.90 6.75 -16.33
N VAL A 60 2.48 6.14 -15.30
CA VAL A 60 3.04 6.85 -14.14
C VAL A 60 4.55 6.99 -14.28
N PRO A 61 5.10 8.21 -14.40
CA PRO A 61 6.54 8.42 -14.37
C PRO A 61 7.09 8.20 -12.95
N LEU A 62 7.98 7.22 -12.82
CA LEU A 62 8.63 6.87 -11.56
C LEU A 62 9.96 7.63 -11.41
N THR A 63 10.48 7.70 -10.17
CA THR A 63 11.74 8.39 -9.85
C THR A 63 12.96 7.86 -10.60
N CYS A 64 12.95 6.60 -11.01
CA CYS A 64 14.02 5.96 -11.77
C CYS A 64 13.95 6.20 -13.29
N GLY A 65 13.01 7.03 -13.79
CA GLY A 65 12.84 7.33 -15.20
C GLY A 65 12.05 6.29 -16.00
N ILE A 66 11.54 5.24 -15.33
CA ILE A 66 10.64 4.27 -15.96
C ILE A 66 9.21 4.78 -15.89
N GLU A 67 8.43 4.57 -16.95
CA GLU A 67 6.99 4.75 -16.93
C GLU A 67 6.28 3.43 -16.58
N LEU A 68 5.51 3.45 -15.51
CA LEU A 68 4.70 2.30 -15.10
C LEU A 68 3.35 2.35 -15.82
N PRO A 69 2.98 1.30 -16.59
CA PRO A 69 1.66 1.23 -17.20
C PRO A 69 0.53 1.27 -16.16
N SER A 70 -0.54 2.00 -16.49
CA SER A 70 -1.76 2.07 -15.69
C SER A 70 -2.88 1.29 -16.39
N SER A 71 -3.70 0.59 -15.59
CA SER A 71 -4.94 -0.06 -16.06
C SER A 71 -6.10 0.92 -16.22
N GLY A 72 -5.91 2.19 -15.86
CA GLY A 72 -6.91 3.24 -15.97
C GLY A 72 -6.90 4.22 -14.79
N PRO A 73 -7.86 5.15 -14.75
CA PRO A 73 -7.97 6.15 -13.70
C PRO A 73 -8.38 5.55 -12.35
N LEU A 74 -8.24 6.35 -11.28
CA LEU A 74 -8.62 5.98 -9.91
C LEU A 74 -10.00 5.33 -9.81
N ALA A 75 -10.97 5.75 -10.64
CA ALA A 75 -12.31 5.15 -10.67
C ALA A 75 -12.29 3.63 -10.96
N HIS A 76 -11.28 3.15 -11.70
CA HIS A 76 -11.09 1.72 -12.00
C HIS A 76 -10.63 0.90 -10.78
N ALA A 77 -10.26 1.54 -9.66
CA ALA A 77 -10.01 0.84 -8.41
C ALA A 77 -11.29 0.24 -7.80
N THR A 78 -12.46 0.75 -8.16
CA THR A 78 -13.75 0.29 -7.62
C THR A 78 -13.97 -1.21 -7.91
N GLY A 79 -14.42 -1.95 -6.90
CA GLY A 79 -14.62 -3.40 -6.97
C GLY A 79 -13.39 -4.20 -6.50
N ALA A 80 -12.29 -3.55 -6.13
CA ALA A 80 -11.24 -4.17 -5.33
C ALA A 80 -11.61 -4.19 -3.85
N ASP A 81 -11.04 -5.13 -3.10
CA ASP A 81 -11.24 -5.25 -1.65
C ASP A 81 -10.40 -4.22 -0.88
N ALA A 82 -9.20 -3.94 -1.39
CA ALA A 82 -8.28 -2.97 -0.81
C ALA A 82 -7.82 -1.92 -1.81
N LEU A 83 -7.60 -0.71 -1.33
CA LEU A 83 -6.92 0.37 -2.04
C LEU A 83 -5.63 0.71 -1.31
N ILE A 84 -4.49 0.56 -1.97
CA ILE A 84 -3.18 0.97 -1.47
C ILE A 84 -2.66 2.12 -2.33
N VAL A 85 -2.43 3.25 -1.70
CA VAL A 85 -1.83 4.43 -2.35
C VAL A 85 -0.32 4.36 -2.19
N ILE A 86 0.42 4.56 -3.27
CA ILE A 86 1.89 4.63 -3.27
C ILE A 86 2.30 6.01 -3.75
N ALA A 87 3.02 6.74 -2.92
CA ALA A 87 3.50 8.07 -3.22
C ALA A 87 4.89 8.27 -2.61
N GLY A 88 5.77 8.93 -3.34
CA GLY A 88 7.10 9.30 -2.89
C GLY A 88 7.27 10.83 -2.93
N TYR A 89 8.09 11.32 -3.83
CA TYR A 89 8.49 12.73 -3.91
C TYR A 89 7.42 13.65 -4.52
N ARG A 90 7.63 14.97 -4.37
CA ARG A 90 6.82 16.04 -4.98
C ARG A 90 5.34 16.00 -4.61
N LEU A 91 5.03 15.63 -3.37
CA LEU A 91 3.64 15.53 -2.89
C LEU A 91 2.80 16.80 -3.14
N ALA A 92 3.40 17.98 -3.03
CA ALA A 92 2.69 19.26 -3.26
C ALA A 92 2.11 19.35 -4.67
N GLU A 93 2.75 18.71 -5.64
CA GLU A 93 2.33 18.72 -7.04
C GLU A 93 1.40 17.56 -7.39
N VAL A 94 1.69 16.35 -6.86
CA VAL A 94 0.95 15.13 -7.22
C VAL A 94 -0.32 14.91 -6.40
N ALA A 95 -0.35 15.39 -5.15
CA ALA A 95 -1.54 15.31 -4.28
C ALA A 95 -2.51 16.46 -4.56
N THR A 96 -3.05 16.48 -5.75
CA THR A 96 -3.96 17.54 -6.22
C THR A 96 -5.31 17.56 -5.47
N ARG A 97 -5.96 18.72 -5.43
CA ARG A 97 -7.31 18.84 -4.83
C ARG A 97 -8.35 17.88 -5.45
N PRO A 98 -8.40 17.67 -6.78
CA PRO A 98 -9.28 16.66 -7.37
C PRO A 98 -8.97 15.25 -6.86
N LEU A 99 -7.71 14.84 -6.81
CA LEU A 99 -7.31 13.52 -6.30
C LEU A 99 -7.76 13.32 -4.84
N ILE A 100 -7.50 14.29 -3.96
CA ILE A 100 -7.91 14.25 -2.56
C ILE A 100 -9.42 14.09 -2.42
N ARG A 101 -10.21 14.87 -3.16
CA ARG A 101 -11.66 14.78 -3.19
C ARG A 101 -12.13 13.40 -3.66
N ASP A 102 -11.53 12.89 -4.72
CA ASP A 102 -11.93 11.60 -5.29
C ASP A 102 -11.55 10.44 -4.39
N LEU A 103 -10.38 10.47 -3.75
CA LEU A 103 -9.98 9.51 -2.70
C LEU A 103 -11.00 9.48 -1.55
N ARG A 104 -11.35 10.65 -1.00
CA ARG A 104 -12.37 10.75 0.06
C ARG A 104 -13.68 10.12 -0.33
N ARG A 105 -14.11 10.32 -1.58
CA ARG A 105 -15.37 9.80 -2.11
C ARG A 105 -15.37 8.29 -2.29
N ILE A 106 -14.26 7.67 -2.71
CA ILE A 106 -14.22 6.24 -3.02
C ILE A 106 -13.72 5.38 -1.87
N ALA A 107 -12.94 5.93 -0.93
CA ALA A 107 -12.34 5.19 0.19
C ALA A 107 -13.35 4.33 0.99
N PRO A 108 -14.58 4.77 1.26
CA PRO A 108 -15.57 3.97 1.98
C PRO A 108 -16.00 2.67 1.26
N ARG A 109 -15.65 2.50 -0.01
CA ARG A 109 -15.99 1.31 -0.81
C ARG A 109 -15.00 0.15 -0.62
N PHE A 110 -13.89 0.38 0.06
CA PHE A 110 -12.84 -0.61 0.29
C PHE A 110 -12.88 -1.12 1.73
N ALA A 111 -12.67 -2.42 1.89
CA ALA A 111 -12.54 -3.01 3.21
C ALA A 111 -11.23 -2.59 3.91
N LEU A 112 -10.19 -2.25 3.13
CA LEU A 112 -8.93 -1.69 3.62
C LEU A 112 -8.46 -0.54 2.72
N VAL A 113 -8.04 0.57 3.33
CA VAL A 113 -7.35 1.67 2.63
C VAL A 113 -5.98 1.84 3.25
N GLY A 114 -4.95 1.87 2.41
CA GLY A 114 -3.57 2.01 2.88
C GLY A 114 -2.76 3.05 2.13
N GLY A 115 -1.63 3.45 2.74
CA GLY A 115 -0.65 4.34 2.15
C GLY A 115 0.77 3.89 2.42
N VAL A 116 1.63 3.96 1.40
CA VAL A 116 3.04 3.60 1.45
C VAL A 116 3.90 4.85 1.27
N ASP A 117 4.95 4.95 2.06
CA ASP A 117 5.98 5.99 2.05
C ASP A 117 5.40 7.37 2.37
N ALA A 118 5.28 8.27 1.41
CA ALA A 118 4.66 9.58 1.60
C ALA A 118 3.11 9.57 1.42
N ALA A 119 2.52 8.46 1.00
CA ALA A 119 1.07 8.39 0.78
C ALA A 119 0.22 8.61 2.04
N PRO A 120 0.64 8.31 3.29
CA PRO A 120 -0.10 8.72 4.47
C PRO A 120 -0.42 10.21 4.53
N TRP A 121 0.43 11.10 3.99
CA TRP A 121 0.11 12.51 3.81
C TRP A 121 -1.12 12.75 2.93
N VAL A 122 -1.21 11.99 1.83
CA VAL A 122 -2.34 12.07 0.90
C VAL A 122 -3.62 11.63 1.58
N LEU A 123 -3.54 10.55 2.38
CA LEU A 123 -4.67 10.03 3.14
C LEU A 123 -5.09 11.00 4.27
N ALA A 124 -4.13 11.59 4.98
CA ALA A 124 -4.39 12.58 6.04
C ALA A 124 -5.07 13.84 5.46
N ARG A 125 -4.55 14.39 4.35
CA ARG A 125 -5.19 15.50 3.63
C ARG A 125 -6.61 15.18 3.15
N ALA A 126 -6.90 13.90 2.88
CA ALA A 126 -8.24 13.44 2.55
C ALA A 126 -9.13 13.23 3.78
N GLY A 127 -8.64 13.45 5.02
CA GLY A 127 -9.36 13.18 6.27
C GLY A 127 -9.60 11.68 6.51
N LEU A 128 -8.81 10.82 5.86
CA LEU A 128 -8.97 9.37 5.95
C LEU A 128 -8.19 8.73 7.10
N LEU A 129 -7.35 9.51 7.77
CA LEU A 129 -6.57 9.08 8.95
C LEU A 129 -7.00 9.76 10.25
N ASP A 130 -8.02 10.64 10.23
CA ASP A 130 -8.50 11.33 11.43
C ASP A 130 -8.97 10.33 12.49
N GLY A 131 -8.40 10.38 13.69
CA GLY A 131 -8.66 9.45 14.78
C GLY A 131 -8.09 8.03 14.57
N TYR A 132 -7.16 7.88 13.63
CA TYR A 132 -6.40 6.64 13.42
C TYR A 132 -4.97 6.79 13.89
N ARG A 133 -4.39 5.66 14.33
CA ARG A 133 -2.96 5.50 14.50
C ARG A 133 -2.32 5.26 13.15
N ALA A 134 -1.21 5.96 12.84
CA ALA A 134 -0.58 5.90 11.52
C ALA A 134 0.94 6.08 11.60
N THR A 135 1.63 5.66 10.57
CA THR A 135 3.05 5.98 10.31
C THR A 135 3.20 6.57 8.91
N VAL A 136 4.36 7.11 8.63
CA VAL A 136 4.76 7.69 7.34
C VAL A 136 6.27 7.49 7.16
N HIS A 137 6.84 7.89 6.04
CA HIS A 137 8.30 7.92 5.88
C HIS A 137 8.96 8.64 7.07
N TRP A 138 10.08 8.09 7.55
CA TRP A 138 10.72 8.55 8.79
C TRP A 138 11.08 10.04 8.79
N GLU A 139 11.39 10.61 7.62
CA GLU A 139 11.69 12.05 7.48
C GLU A 139 10.46 12.94 7.70
N ASP A 140 9.26 12.39 7.54
CA ASP A 140 8.00 13.12 7.55
C ASP A 140 7.20 12.98 8.87
N LEU A 141 7.68 12.18 9.82
CA LEU A 141 6.92 11.85 11.05
C LEU A 141 6.51 13.08 11.86
N GLU A 142 7.47 13.98 12.13
CA GLU A 142 7.23 15.18 12.93
C GLU A 142 6.31 16.17 12.22
N ASP A 143 6.54 16.36 10.92
CA ASP A 143 5.75 17.28 10.11
C ASP A 143 4.31 16.79 9.93
N LEU A 144 4.11 15.49 9.74
CA LEU A 144 2.77 14.90 9.66
C LEU A 144 2.01 15.08 10.97
N ALA A 145 2.66 14.77 12.11
CA ALA A 145 2.07 14.94 13.43
C ALA A 145 1.70 16.40 13.72
N ALA A 146 2.58 17.35 13.37
CA ALA A 146 2.31 18.76 13.55
C ALA A 146 1.19 19.30 12.67
N SER A 147 1.08 18.81 11.41
CA SER A 147 0.11 19.30 10.44
C SER A 147 -1.27 18.62 10.54
N HIS A 148 -1.33 17.43 11.15
CA HIS A 148 -2.55 16.62 11.30
C HIS A 148 -2.66 16.10 12.74
N PRO A 149 -2.99 16.98 13.73
CA PRO A 149 -3.05 16.61 15.14
C PRO A 149 -4.14 15.57 15.48
N GLU A 150 -5.08 15.34 14.58
CA GLU A 150 -6.10 14.28 14.71
C GLU A 150 -5.56 12.89 14.42
N VAL A 151 -4.34 12.76 13.88
CA VAL A 151 -3.69 11.48 13.56
C VAL A 151 -2.70 11.12 14.67
N ASP A 152 -2.81 9.93 15.25
CA ASP A 152 -1.82 9.41 16.21
C ASP A 152 -0.60 8.87 15.43
N VAL A 153 0.37 9.75 15.16
CA VAL A 153 1.56 9.42 14.35
C VAL A 153 2.62 8.73 15.20
N VAL A 154 3.06 7.56 14.75
CA VAL A 154 4.05 6.74 15.46
C VAL A 154 5.18 6.27 14.54
N PRO A 155 6.43 6.10 15.05
CA PRO A 155 7.60 5.71 14.26
C PRO A 155 7.68 4.18 14.08
N ASP A 156 6.65 3.57 13.52
CA ASP A 156 6.60 2.13 13.26
C ASP A 156 6.92 1.82 11.76
N ARG A 157 7.32 0.59 11.47
CA ARG A 157 7.54 0.13 10.08
C ARG A 157 6.24 0.12 9.29
N PHE A 158 5.18 -0.37 9.89
CA PHE A 158 3.80 -0.21 9.41
C PHE A 158 2.82 -0.26 10.58
N VAL A 159 1.70 0.40 10.41
CA VAL A 159 0.60 0.44 11.39
C VAL A 159 -0.67 -0.08 10.73
N ILE A 160 -1.33 -1.00 11.41
CA ILE A 160 -2.68 -1.46 11.06
C ILE A 160 -3.60 -0.97 12.17
N ASP A 161 -4.53 -0.10 11.82
CA ASP A 161 -5.58 0.36 12.73
C ASP A 161 -6.94 0.24 12.05
N ARG A 162 -7.77 -0.66 12.55
CA ARG A 162 -9.10 -0.96 12.01
C ARG A 162 -9.03 -1.28 10.50
N ASN A 163 -9.53 -0.40 9.65
CA ASN A 163 -9.51 -0.55 8.19
C ASN A 163 -8.53 0.42 7.50
N ARG A 164 -7.50 0.83 8.21
CA ARG A 164 -6.38 1.62 7.67
C ARG A 164 -5.08 0.87 7.85
N VAL A 165 -4.20 1.00 6.86
CA VAL A 165 -2.81 0.59 6.96
C VAL A 165 -1.91 1.72 6.45
N THR A 166 -0.91 2.04 7.22
CA THR A 166 0.13 3.00 6.81
C THR A 166 1.50 2.35 6.92
N ILE A 167 2.37 2.61 5.98
CA ILE A 167 3.61 1.87 5.76
C ILE A 167 4.71 2.87 5.47
N SER A 168 5.81 2.79 6.19
CA SER A 168 6.85 3.83 6.21
C SER A 168 7.84 3.78 5.02
N GLY A 169 7.64 2.92 4.04
CA GLY A 169 8.51 2.85 2.85
C GLY A 169 8.55 1.48 2.19
N ALA A 170 9.48 1.28 1.26
CA ALA A 170 9.53 0.11 0.40
C ALA A 170 9.77 -1.22 1.15
N ALA A 171 10.79 -1.30 2.01
CA ALA A 171 11.05 -2.54 2.76
C ALA A 171 9.90 -2.86 3.73
N PRO A 172 9.36 -1.89 4.49
CA PRO A 172 8.14 -2.10 5.26
C PRO A 172 6.92 -2.52 4.44
N ALA A 173 6.82 -2.12 3.16
CA ALA A 173 5.73 -2.59 2.29
C ALA A 173 5.81 -4.11 2.05
N ALA A 174 7.01 -4.63 1.80
CA ALA A 174 7.20 -6.08 1.70
C ALA A 174 6.84 -6.79 3.01
N ASP A 175 7.21 -6.23 4.16
CA ASP A 175 6.88 -6.79 5.48
C ASP A 175 5.36 -6.84 5.71
N PHE A 176 4.64 -5.77 5.36
CA PHE A 176 3.18 -5.75 5.45
C PHE A 176 2.54 -6.81 4.52
N MET A 177 3.01 -6.93 3.28
CA MET A 177 2.48 -7.96 2.37
C MET A 177 2.75 -9.38 2.88
N LEU A 178 3.93 -9.63 3.45
CA LEU A 178 4.24 -10.90 4.12
C LEU A 178 3.37 -11.13 5.36
N HIS A 179 3.08 -10.09 6.13
CA HIS A 179 2.15 -10.16 7.26
C HIS A 179 0.73 -10.55 6.79
N MET A 180 0.24 -9.93 5.73
CA MET A 180 -1.06 -10.24 5.12
C MET A 180 -1.12 -11.67 4.59
N ILE A 181 -0.07 -12.14 3.89
CA ILE A 181 0.04 -13.53 3.42
C ILE A 181 0.03 -14.50 4.60
N ARG A 182 0.77 -14.17 5.67
CA ARG A 182 0.79 -14.98 6.89
C ARG A 182 -0.59 -15.07 7.55
N ALA A 183 -1.31 -13.97 7.63
CA ALA A 183 -2.63 -13.90 8.23
C ALA A 183 -3.65 -14.73 7.44
N ARG A 184 -3.58 -14.70 6.11
CA ARG A 184 -4.54 -15.40 5.23
C ARG A 184 -4.21 -16.87 5.01
N HIS A 185 -2.94 -17.22 4.84
CA HIS A 185 -2.49 -18.54 4.37
C HIS A 185 -1.46 -19.22 5.30
N GLY A 186 -1.17 -18.61 6.44
CA GLY A 186 -0.30 -19.19 7.47
C GLY A 186 1.18 -18.87 7.28
N ALA A 187 1.94 -19.16 8.36
CA ALA A 187 3.35 -18.80 8.47
C ALA A 187 4.27 -19.57 7.50
N ALA A 188 3.88 -20.77 7.07
CA ALA A 188 4.69 -21.58 6.15
C ALA A 188 4.81 -20.90 4.79
N LEU A 189 3.68 -20.47 4.19
CA LEU A 189 3.67 -19.77 2.92
C LEU A 189 4.43 -18.45 3.01
N ALA A 190 4.18 -17.64 4.06
CA ALA A 190 4.87 -16.36 4.23
C ALA A 190 6.40 -16.53 4.28
N ARG A 191 6.91 -17.56 4.96
CA ARG A 191 8.36 -17.88 4.97
C ARG A 191 8.89 -18.31 3.59
N GLN A 192 8.13 -19.10 2.83
CA GLN A 192 8.51 -19.51 1.47
C GLN A 192 8.59 -18.29 0.53
N VAL A 193 7.62 -17.39 0.63
CA VAL A 193 7.61 -16.14 -0.14
C VAL A 193 8.80 -15.26 0.26
N ALA A 194 9.02 -15.03 1.56
CA ALA A 194 10.15 -14.24 2.05
C ALA A 194 11.50 -14.81 1.59
N ALA A 195 11.68 -16.14 1.63
CA ALA A 195 12.91 -16.79 1.22
C ALA A 195 13.25 -16.58 -0.27
N SER A 196 12.26 -16.29 -1.11
CA SER A 196 12.49 -16.01 -2.54
C SER A 196 13.12 -14.63 -2.80
N PHE A 197 13.05 -13.70 -1.83
CA PHE A 197 13.66 -12.37 -1.91
C PHE A 197 14.98 -12.27 -1.14
N LEU A 198 15.23 -13.21 -0.24
CA LEU A 198 16.42 -13.26 0.58
C LEU A 198 17.45 -14.19 -0.10
N THR A 199 18.36 -13.66 -0.88
CA THR A 199 19.60 -14.37 -1.18
C THR A 199 20.40 -14.43 0.13
N ARG A 200 20.57 -15.64 0.71
CA ARG A 200 21.64 -15.82 1.68
C ARG A 200 22.94 -15.42 1.00
N ALA A 201 23.63 -14.41 1.55
CA ALA A 201 25.01 -14.15 1.16
C ALA A 201 25.75 -15.51 1.25
N ARG A 202 26.24 -16.03 0.13
CA ARG A 202 27.14 -17.18 0.18
C ARG A 202 28.37 -16.73 0.95
N PRO A 203 28.78 -17.42 2.01
CA PRO A 203 30.08 -17.17 2.58
C PRO A 203 31.09 -17.40 1.44
N GLY A 204 31.86 -16.33 1.09
CA GLY A 204 32.98 -16.40 0.17
C GLY A 204 34.12 -17.21 0.76
#